data_8a2bfa1badedb1db6f1e962257d6000d
#
_entry.id   8a2bfa1badedb1db6f1e962257d6000d
#
_cell.length_a   1.000
_cell.length_b   1.000
_cell.length_c   1.000
_cell.angle_alpha   90.00
_cell.angle_beta   90.00
_cell.angle_gamma   90.00
#
_symmetry.space_group_name_H-M   'P 1'
#
loop_
_entity.id
_entity.type
_entity.pdbx_description
1 polymer ?
#
loop_
_entity_poly.entity_id
_entity_poly.type
_entity_poly.pdbx_seq_one_letter_code
_entity_poly.pdbx_strand_id
1 'polypeptide(L)'
;MAKTTIPNYGTVTRKGIQYYRTRITDADGKRVDLYAPTCEELYEKETEARKQVEDTIYRRKNPTVAEYCESWLEMQSAKVSSATIRGYSFTMKKYIIQPLGDMYMSDVTTDDIRLALIPVSKKSTAVYATVNMLIKCIFYSAERNQLLKYNPSANISAKGGIPIKEKDALTDDQIKTLLDAVRGLRPYVFIMIGLYSGLRREEILALQWDCVFLDVKTPYISVRRAWRSDHNRPVINTILKTPAARRDIPIPPCLTACLKEAKETSHSEYVISDDDGNPLSYAQFQRLWKYVKVRSVKPRNYYKYVNGQSIKYAVTPIAGCHQKNNPNIEYTIDFDVTPHTLRRTYITNLLYAGVDPKTVQYLAGHENSKTTMDIYAKLKYNKPEELLDVVNAAFGQREEAQNDPVF
;
A
#
# COMPACT_ATOMS: atom_id res chain seq x y z
N MET A 1 18.14 -48.58 29.95
CA MET A 1 16.90 -47.82 30.23
C MET A 1 16.80 -47.67 31.73
N ALA A 2 16.85 -46.44 32.26
CA ALA A 2 16.69 -46.22 33.70
C ALA A 2 15.24 -46.60 34.09
N LYS A 3 15.08 -47.44 35.08
CA LYS A 3 13.76 -47.77 35.64
C LYS A 3 13.16 -46.49 36.24
N THR A 4 12.10 -45.99 35.66
CA THR A 4 11.33 -44.86 36.20
C THR A 4 10.71 -45.31 37.52
N THR A 5 11.13 -44.75 38.63
CA THR A 5 10.63 -45.10 39.97
C THR A 5 9.28 -44.37 40.14
N ILE A 6 8.17 -45.12 40.13
CA ILE A 6 6.84 -44.56 40.35
C ILE A 6 6.69 -44.14 41.81
N PRO A 7 6.24 -42.91 42.11
CA PRO A 7 6.03 -42.43 43.49
C PRO A 7 4.94 -43.25 44.20
N ASN A 8 5.03 -43.32 45.52
CA ASN A 8 3.98 -43.93 46.32
C ASN A 8 2.86 -42.93 46.58
N TYR A 9 1.66 -43.20 46.05
CA TYR A 9 0.49 -42.33 46.15
C TYR A 9 -0.45 -42.74 47.30
N GLY A 10 -1.04 -41.76 47.94
CA GLY A 10 -2.11 -42.01 48.95
C GLY A 10 -3.40 -42.51 48.27
N THR A 11 -4.15 -43.30 49.02
CA THR A 11 -5.45 -43.84 48.51
C THR A 11 -6.64 -43.12 49.12
N VAL A 12 -7.74 -43.04 48.33
CA VAL A 12 -9.02 -42.46 48.75
C VAL A 12 -10.17 -43.31 48.20
N THR A 13 -11.20 -43.55 49.02
CA THR A 13 -12.39 -44.26 48.59
C THR A 13 -13.46 -43.28 48.11
N ARG A 14 -13.95 -43.48 46.89
CA ARG A 14 -15.08 -42.69 46.31
C ARG A 14 -16.14 -43.69 45.81
N LYS A 15 -17.36 -43.51 46.30
CA LYS A 15 -18.51 -44.39 45.94
C LYS A 15 -18.19 -45.89 46.05
N GLY A 16 -17.47 -46.30 47.09
CA GLY A 16 -17.12 -47.68 47.31
C GLY A 16 -15.90 -48.21 46.49
N ILE A 17 -15.30 -47.41 45.64
CA ILE A 17 -14.14 -47.77 44.80
C ILE A 17 -12.91 -47.03 45.33
N GLN A 18 -11.81 -47.76 45.49
CA GLN A 18 -10.53 -47.23 45.94
C GLN A 18 -9.76 -46.64 44.75
N TYR A 19 -9.28 -45.36 44.88
CA TYR A 19 -8.48 -44.66 43.90
C TYR A 19 -7.17 -44.18 44.55
N TYR A 20 -6.09 -44.14 43.77
CA TYR A 20 -4.88 -43.39 44.12
C TYR A 20 -5.13 -41.92 43.82
N ARG A 21 -4.55 -41.03 44.65
CA ARG A 21 -4.74 -39.58 44.58
C ARG A 21 -3.41 -38.86 44.65
N THR A 22 -3.27 -37.86 43.75
CA THR A 22 -2.26 -36.79 43.85
C THR A 22 -2.90 -35.42 43.68
N ARG A 23 -2.15 -34.37 43.98
CA ARG A 23 -2.60 -33.00 43.84
C ARG A 23 -1.53 -32.18 43.12
N ILE A 24 -1.94 -31.49 42.10
CA ILE A 24 -1.11 -30.54 41.35
C ILE A 24 -1.66 -29.11 41.50
N THR A 25 -0.82 -28.14 41.25
CA THR A 25 -1.25 -26.72 41.12
C THR A 25 -1.34 -26.40 39.64
N ASP A 26 -2.47 -25.90 39.18
CA ASP A 26 -2.66 -25.46 37.78
C ASP A 26 -1.95 -24.13 37.47
N ALA A 27 -2.02 -23.70 36.22
CA ALA A 27 -1.40 -22.45 35.77
C ALA A 27 -2.01 -21.18 36.39
N ASP A 28 -3.17 -21.27 37.03
CA ASP A 28 -3.87 -20.18 37.72
C ASP A 28 -3.60 -20.20 39.25
N GLY A 29 -2.74 -21.13 39.72
CA GLY A 29 -2.45 -21.28 41.14
C GLY A 29 -3.50 -22.09 41.91
N LYS A 30 -4.49 -22.68 41.28
CA LYS A 30 -5.52 -23.49 41.92
C LYS A 30 -5.03 -24.92 42.08
N ARG A 31 -5.41 -25.55 43.21
CA ARG A 31 -5.09 -26.93 43.47
C ARG A 31 -6.13 -27.86 42.80
N VAL A 32 -5.63 -28.76 41.96
CA VAL A 32 -6.43 -29.76 41.23
C VAL A 32 -6.04 -31.16 41.72
N ASP A 33 -7.06 -31.95 42.13
CA ASP A 33 -6.86 -33.33 42.56
C ASP A 33 -6.99 -34.26 41.33
N LEU A 34 -6.00 -35.15 41.15
CA LEU A 34 -5.99 -36.21 40.15
C LEU A 34 -6.23 -37.55 40.79
N TYR A 35 -6.97 -38.43 40.12
CA TYR A 35 -7.36 -39.75 40.57
C TYR A 35 -7.13 -40.76 39.45
N ALA A 36 -6.67 -41.96 39.82
CA ALA A 36 -6.60 -43.12 38.93
C ALA A 36 -6.77 -44.42 39.70
N PRO A 37 -7.21 -45.53 39.06
CA PRO A 37 -7.35 -46.86 39.66
C PRO A 37 -6.02 -47.50 40.06
N THR A 38 -4.91 -47.18 39.33
CA THR A 38 -3.57 -47.70 39.56
C THR A 38 -2.56 -46.59 39.76
N CYS A 39 -1.44 -46.91 40.42
CA CYS A 39 -0.32 -45.98 40.61
C CYS A 39 0.31 -45.54 39.27
N GLU A 40 0.40 -46.46 38.31
CA GLU A 40 0.99 -46.23 36.99
C GLU A 40 0.16 -45.22 36.21
N GLU A 41 -1.16 -45.43 36.11
CA GLU A 41 -2.09 -44.52 35.43
C GLU A 41 -2.12 -43.14 36.12
N LEU A 42 -1.98 -43.09 37.45
CA LEU A 42 -1.93 -41.82 38.16
C LEU A 42 -0.63 -41.06 37.86
N TYR A 43 0.49 -41.75 37.77
CA TYR A 43 1.78 -41.18 37.43
C TYR A 43 1.79 -40.60 36.01
N GLU A 44 1.21 -41.33 35.05
CA GLU A 44 1.06 -40.84 33.67
C GLU A 44 0.20 -39.58 33.63
N LYS A 45 -0.97 -39.61 34.31
CA LYS A 45 -1.87 -38.44 34.38
C LYS A 45 -1.23 -37.24 35.06
N GLU A 46 -0.48 -37.46 36.14
CA GLU A 46 0.26 -36.38 36.83
C GLU A 46 1.34 -35.81 35.93
N THR A 47 2.10 -36.63 35.24
CA THR A 47 3.20 -36.21 34.36
C THR A 47 2.65 -35.37 33.20
N GLU A 48 1.57 -35.85 32.58
CA GLU A 48 0.92 -35.11 31.49
C GLU A 48 0.31 -33.80 31.97
N ALA A 49 -0.37 -33.81 33.11
CA ALA A 49 -0.96 -32.61 33.67
C ALA A 49 0.06 -31.57 34.09
N ARG A 50 1.21 -31.97 34.67
CA ARG A 50 2.33 -31.09 34.97
C ARG A 50 2.93 -30.47 33.72
N LYS A 51 3.14 -31.28 32.68
CA LYS A 51 3.60 -30.81 31.38
C LYS A 51 2.66 -29.78 30.78
N GLN A 52 1.34 -30.03 30.84
CA GLN A 52 0.32 -29.08 30.35
C GLN A 52 0.33 -27.74 31.13
N VAL A 53 0.57 -27.81 32.45
CA VAL A 53 0.71 -26.62 33.31
C VAL A 53 1.96 -25.84 32.93
N GLU A 54 3.10 -26.52 32.77
CA GLU A 54 4.36 -25.90 32.35
C GLU A 54 4.24 -25.25 30.98
N ASP A 55 3.66 -25.95 30.00
CA ASP A 55 3.39 -25.43 28.66
C ASP A 55 2.47 -24.19 28.71
N THR A 56 1.45 -24.21 29.56
CA THR A 56 0.53 -23.08 29.70
C THR A 56 1.22 -21.86 30.33
N ILE A 57 2.05 -22.07 31.36
CA ILE A 57 2.84 -21.00 31.97
C ILE A 57 3.85 -20.45 30.98
N TYR A 58 4.52 -21.33 30.22
CA TYR A 58 5.46 -20.93 29.19
C TYR A 58 4.78 -20.09 28.11
N ARG A 59 3.61 -20.54 27.58
CA ARG A 59 2.82 -19.79 26.59
C ARG A 59 2.39 -18.41 27.09
N ARG A 60 1.93 -18.31 28.34
CA ARG A 60 1.53 -17.00 28.93
C ARG A 60 2.70 -16.04 29.05
N LYS A 61 3.89 -16.54 29.34
CA LYS A 61 5.12 -15.74 29.45
C LYS A 61 5.77 -15.45 28.10
N ASN A 62 5.50 -16.27 27.11
CA ASN A 62 6.18 -16.24 25.83
C ASN A 62 5.20 -16.56 24.69
N PRO A 63 4.54 -15.53 24.13
CA PRO A 63 3.59 -15.72 23.04
C PRO A 63 4.29 -16.21 21.76
N THR A 64 3.54 -16.83 20.88
CA THR A 64 4.00 -17.13 19.53
C THR A 64 4.20 -15.85 18.73
N VAL A 65 4.94 -15.93 17.61
CA VAL A 65 5.11 -14.81 16.69
C VAL A 65 3.75 -14.36 16.14
N ALA A 66 2.82 -15.27 15.85
CA ALA A 66 1.49 -14.94 15.38
C ALA A 66 0.70 -14.13 16.41
N GLU A 67 0.63 -14.60 17.64
CA GLU A 67 -0.07 -13.93 18.75
C GLU A 67 0.53 -12.55 19.04
N TYR A 68 1.85 -12.43 19.03
CA TYR A 68 2.51 -11.15 19.24
C TYR A 68 2.28 -10.17 18.09
N CYS A 69 2.28 -10.66 16.84
CA CYS A 69 1.95 -9.87 15.67
C CYS A 69 0.52 -9.28 15.74
N GLU A 70 -0.46 -10.06 16.19
CA GLU A 70 -1.84 -9.60 16.36
C GLU A 70 -1.94 -8.50 17.43
N SER A 71 -1.36 -8.73 18.60
CA SER A 71 -1.31 -7.74 19.69
C SER A 71 -0.57 -6.46 19.26
N TRP A 72 0.52 -6.60 18.51
CA TRP A 72 1.27 -5.46 17.98
C TRP A 72 0.44 -4.65 16.96
N LEU A 73 -0.31 -5.32 16.06
CA LEU A 73 -1.21 -4.65 15.12
C LEU A 73 -2.32 -3.87 15.84
N GLU A 74 -2.88 -4.42 16.90
CA GLU A 74 -3.88 -3.74 17.72
C GLU A 74 -3.32 -2.46 18.34
N MET A 75 -2.13 -2.54 18.94
CA MET A 75 -1.44 -1.35 19.46
C MET A 75 -1.14 -0.31 18.37
N GLN A 76 -0.82 -0.73 17.15
CA GLN A 76 -0.59 0.21 16.05
C GLN A 76 -1.88 0.84 15.53
N SER A 77 -3.03 0.22 15.71
CA SER A 77 -4.32 0.75 15.24
C SER A 77 -4.66 2.13 15.83
N ALA A 78 -4.16 2.41 17.03
CA ALA A 78 -4.29 3.73 17.68
C ALA A 78 -3.38 4.81 17.07
N LYS A 79 -2.34 4.42 16.29
CA LYS A 79 -1.29 5.35 15.82
C LYS A 79 -1.33 5.60 14.33
N VAL A 80 -1.82 4.64 13.55
CA VAL A 80 -1.79 4.71 12.09
C VAL A 80 -3.18 4.48 11.48
N SER A 81 -3.35 4.89 10.21
CA SER A 81 -4.63 4.76 9.53
C SER A 81 -5.06 3.30 9.33
N SER A 82 -6.36 3.05 9.25
CA SER A 82 -6.93 1.72 8.96
C SER A 82 -6.40 1.10 7.65
N ALA A 83 -6.09 1.93 6.64
CA ALA A 83 -5.47 1.46 5.41
C ALA A 83 -4.04 0.95 5.63
N THR A 84 -3.27 1.62 6.49
CA THR A 84 -1.91 1.17 6.87
C THR A 84 -1.97 -0.14 7.64
N ILE A 85 -2.90 -0.26 8.60
CA ILE A 85 -3.11 -1.51 9.36
C ILE A 85 -3.45 -2.67 8.43
N ARG A 86 -4.35 -2.48 7.47
CA ARG A 86 -4.67 -3.52 6.46
C ARG A 86 -3.43 -3.94 5.67
N GLY A 87 -2.60 -2.98 5.26
CA GLY A 87 -1.35 -3.24 4.56
C GLY A 87 -0.35 -4.02 5.43
N TYR A 88 -0.20 -3.65 6.69
CA TYR A 88 0.65 -4.35 7.65
C TYR A 88 0.13 -5.77 7.89
N SER A 89 -1.17 -5.94 8.19
CA SER A 89 -1.79 -7.24 8.41
C SER A 89 -1.58 -8.18 7.22
N PHE A 90 -1.82 -7.72 5.99
CA PHE A 90 -1.59 -8.51 4.78
C PHE A 90 -0.11 -8.93 4.65
N THR A 91 0.80 -8.00 4.86
CA THR A 91 2.25 -8.24 4.74
C THR A 91 2.74 -9.21 5.83
N MET A 92 2.29 -9.02 7.07
CA MET A 92 2.65 -9.88 8.21
C MET A 92 2.13 -11.30 8.02
N LYS A 93 0.84 -11.46 7.67
CA LYS A 93 0.25 -12.80 7.42
C LYS A 93 1.04 -13.56 6.38
N LYS A 94 1.41 -12.92 5.27
CA LYS A 94 2.05 -13.58 4.14
C LYS A 94 3.55 -13.85 4.33
N TYR A 95 4.27 -12.96 4.99
CA TYR A 95 5.74 -12.99 4.99
C TYR A 95 6.38 -13.15 6.36
N ILE A 96 5.61 -13.03 7.45
CA ILE A 96 6.10 -13.17 8.82
C ILE A 96 5.38 -14.32 9.52
N ILE A 97 4.05 -14.29 9.58
CA ILE A 97 3.27 -15.30 10.30
C ILE A 97 3.33 -16.66 9.59
N GLN A 98 3.24 -16.68 8.25
CA GLN A 98 3.30 -17.95 7.51
C GLN A 98 4.60 -18.74 7.78
N PRO A 99 5.81 -18.15 7.76
CA PRO A 99 7.06 -18.89 8.05
C PRO A 99 7.43 -18.99 9.53
N LEU A 100 7.02 -18.08 10.41
CA LEU A 100 7.51 -17.98 11.78
C LEU A 100 6.38 -18.06 12.83
N GLY A 101 5.12 -18.04 12.43
CA GLY A 101 3.97 -17.80 13.31
C GLY A 101 3.83 -18.77 14.45
N ASP A 102 4.15 -20.04 14.25
CA ASP A 102 4.01 -21.11 15.24
C ASP A 102 5.19 -21.14 16.22
N MET A 103 6.28 -20.44 15.95
CA MET A 103 7.43 -20.35 16.85
C MET A 103 7.13 -19.39 18.01
N TYR A 104 7.65 -19.72 19.20
CA TYR A 104 7.63 -18.76 20.31
C TYR A 104 8.59 -17.60 20.05
N MET A 105 8.21 -16.40 20.49
CA MET A 105 9.02 -15.20 20.28
C MET A 105 10.46 -15.37 20.81
N SER A 106 10.65 -16.04 21.95
CA SER A 106 11.98 -16.31 22.57
C SER A 106 12.85 -17.26 21.76
N ASP A 107 12.26 -18.12 20.95
CA ASP A 107 12.96 -19.22 20.26
C ASP A 107 13.40 -18.83 18.86
N VAL A 108 12.88 -17.70 18.34
CA VAL A 108 13.25 -17.19 17.01
C VAL A 108 14.71 -16.73 17.00
N THR A 109 15.48 -17.32 16.11
CA THR A 109 16.88 -16.95 15.89
C THR A 109 17.04 -15.97 14.72
N THR A 110 18.22 -15.38 14.60
CA THR A 110 18.56 -14.54 13.44
C THR A 110 18.51 -15.34 12.13
N ASP A 111 18.83 -16.63 12.17
CA ASP A 111 18.84 -17.48 10.98
C ASP A 111 17.42 -17.84 10.55
N ASP A 112 16.49 -18.03 11.46
CA ASP A 112 15.07 -18.22 11.12
C ASP A 112 14.52 -17.00 10.37
N ILE A 113 14.85 -15.78 10.83
CA ILE A 113 14.48 -14.54 10.14
C ILE A 113 15.12 -14.46 8.75
N ARG A 114 16.39 -14.82 8.62
CA ARG A 114 17.09 -14.86 7.33
C ARG A 114 16.42 -15.82 6.36
N LEU A 115 16.09 -17.03 6.81
CA LEU A 115 15.39 -18.03 6.02
C LEU A 115 14.01 -17.51 5.56
N ALA A 116 13.25 -16.87 6.45
CA ALA A 116 11.96 -16.26 6.13
C ALA A 116 12.09 -15.13 5.09
N LEU A 117 13.22 -14.44 5.04
CA LEU A 117 13.49 -13.36 4.07
C LEU A 117 13.97 -13.84 2.70
N ILE A 118 14.42 -15.10 2.54
CA ILE A 118 14.86 -15.64 1.24
C ILE A 118 13.79 -15.49 0.15
N PRO A 119 12.52 -15.94 0.33
CA PRO A 119 11.50 -15.75 -0.68
C PRO A 119 11.13 -14.26 -0.89
N VAL A 120 11.33 -13.41 0.12
CA VAL A 120 11.07 -11.97 0.05
C VAL A 120 12.14 -11.25 -0.77
N SER A 121 13.39 -11.73 -0.75
CA SER A 121 14.49 -11.16 -1.56
C SER A 121 14.24 -11.28 -3.07
N LYS A 122 13.38 -12.22 -3.48
CA LYS A 122 12.93 -12.37 -4.89
C LYS A 122 11.77 -11.42 -5.26
N LYS A 123 11.29 -10.62 -4.32
CA LYS A 123 10.28 -9.58 -4.54
C LYS A 123 10.95 -8.23 -4.74
N SER A 124 10.16 -7.19 -4.98
CA SER A 124 10.70 -5.85 -5.15
C SER A 124 11.38 -5.32 -3.88
N THR A 125 12.35 -4.40 -4.05
CA THR A 125 13.00 -3.70 -2.95
C THR A 125 12.02 -3.05 -1.99
N ALA A 126 10.88 -2.51 -2.47
CA ALA A 126 9.85 -1.92 -1.64
C ALA A 126 9.15 -2.96 -0.74
N VAL A 127 8.84 -4.15 -1.28
CA VAL A 127 8.27 -5.25 -0.49
C VAL A 127 9.27 -5.73 0.55
N TYR A 128 10.53 -5.95 0.14
CA TYR A 128 11.59 -6.36 1.06
C TYR A 128 11.76 -5.35 2.21
N ALA A 129 11.85 -4.06 1.89
CA ALA A 129 12.00 -3.00 2.88
C ALA A 129 10.81 -2.96 3.85
N THR A 130 9.58 -3.16 3.37
CA THR A 130 8.37 -3.18 4.22
C THR A 130 8.37 -4.37 5.16
N VAL A 131 8.69 -5.58 4.66
CA VAL A 131 8.76 -6.79 5.49
C VAL A 131 9.87 -6.66 6.55
N ASN A 132 11.05 -6.22 6.14
CA ASN A 132 12.18 -6.02 7.04
C ASN A 132 11.89 -4.96 8.12
N MET A 133 11.24 -3.86 7.74
CA MET A 133 10.77 -2.84 8.70
C MET A 133 9.81 -3.45 9.73
N LEU A 134 8.81 -4.23 9.28
CA LEU A 134 7.84 -4.86 10.19
C LEU A 134 8.50 -5.85 11.13
N ILE A 135 9.38 -6.72 10.64
CA ILE A 135 10.16 -7.64 11.47
C ILE A 135 10.92 -6.86 12.55
N LYS A 136 11.67 -5.83 12.15
CA LYS A 136 12.43 -5.00 13.10
C LYS A 136 11.52 -4.33 14.13
N CYS A 137 10.39 -3.78 13.72
CA CYS A 137 9.45 -3.13 14.65
C CYS A 137 8.85 -4.12 15.66
N ILE A 138 8.50 -5.33 15.22
CA ILE A 138 7.92 -6.38 16.07
C ILE A 138 8.94 -6.85 17.09
N PHE A 139 10.13 -7.29 16.65
CA PHE A 139 11.15 -7.82 17.55
C PHE A 139 11.76 -6.76 18.46
N TYR A 140 11.91 -5.52 18.00
CA TYR A 140 12.28 -4.38 18.83
C TYR A 140 11.22 -4.07 19.91
N SER A 141 9.93 -4.13 19.55
CA SER A 141 8.84 -3.99 20.52
C SER A 141 8.88 -5.11 21.58
N ALA A 142 9.12 -6.34 21.17
CA ALA A 142 9.20 -7.49 22.07
C ALA A 142 10.40 -7.40 23.03
N GLU A 143 11.55 -6.95 22.56
CA GLU A 143 12.74 -6.69 23.36
C GLU A 143 12.47 -5.58 24.41
N ARG A 144 11.89 -4.46 24.01
CA ARG A 144 11.52 -3.38 24.93
C ARG A 144 10.49 -3.76 25.98
N ASN A 145 9.62 -4.70 25.65
CA ASN A 145 8.65 -5.27 26.59
C ASN A 145 9.24 -6.42 27.42
N GLN A 146 10.57 -6.61 27.38
CA GLN A 146 11.30 -7.63 28.14
C GLN A 146 10.88 -9.08 27.87
N LEU A 147 10.19 -9.31 26.74
CA LEU A 147 9.89 -10.66 26.24
C LEU A 147 11.13 -11.36 25.70
N LEU A 148 12.08 -10.60 25.17
CA LEU A 148 13.31 -11.08 24.59
C LEU A 148 14.51 -10.54 25.36
N LYS A 149 15.49 -11.40 25.62
CA LYS A 149 16.79 -10.99 26.19
C LYS A 149 17.70 -10.37 25.12
N TYR A 150 17.47 -10.72 23.87
CA TYR A 150 18.26 -10.35 22.71
C TYR A 150 17.34 -10.24 21.49
N ASN A 151 17.59 -9.25 20.63
CA ASN A 151 16.80 -9.00 19.43
C ASN A 151 17.39 -9.72 18.20
N PRO A 152 16.75 -10.80 17.70
CA PRO A 152 17.29 -11.55 16.56
C PRO A 152 17.27 -10.78 15.25
N SER A 153 16.49 -9.67 15.17
CA SER A 153 16.41 -8.85 13.97
C SER A 153 17.44 -7.71 13.90
N ALA A 154 18.22 -7.48 14.96
CA ALA A 154 19.12 -6.33 15.06
C ALA A 154 20.12 -6.25 13.89
N ASN A 155 20.73 -7.37 13.54
CA ASN A 155 21.78 -7.47 12.51
C ASN A 155 21.25 -7.89 11.13
N ILE A 156 19.95 -7.80 10.88
CA ILE A 156 19.37 -8.09 9.56
C ILE A 156 19.60 -6.90 8.62
N SER A 157 20.14 -7.19 7.43
CA SER A 157 20.39 -6.17 6.41
C SER A 157 19.10 -5.47 5.98
N ALA A 158 19.14 -4.15 5.91
CA ALA A 158 18.06 -3.35 5.36
C ALA A 158 18.00 -3.41 3.82
N LYS A 159 19.09 -3.86 3.17
CA LYS A 159 19.21 -3.91 1.71
C LYS A 159 18.85 -5.31 1.20
N GLY A 160 17.91 -5.38 0.27
CA GLY A 160 17.48 -6.61 -0.39
C GLY A 160 16.33 -6.37 -1.35
N GLY A 161 15.92 -7.42 -2.05
CA GLY A 161 14.89 -7.36 -3.08
C GLY A 161 15.41 -6.92 -4.45
N ILE A 162 14.57 -7.14 -5.47
CA ILE A 162 14.88 -6.80 -6.86
C ILE A 162 14.53 -5.32 -7.10
N PRO A 163 15.46 -4.50 -7.59
CA PRO A 163 15.18 -3.12 -7.95
C PRO A 163 14.02 -3.03 -8.96
N ILE A 164 13.07 -2.15 -8.70
CA ILE A 164 11.98 -1.87 -9.64
C ILE A 164 12.48 -0.81 -10.61
N LYS A 165 12.31 -1.06 -11.92
CA LYS A 165 12.50 -0.02 -12.92
C LYS A 165 11.49 1.11 -12.62
N GLU A 166 12.01 2.30 -12.41
CA GLU A 166 11.14 3.46 -12.23
C GLU A 166 10.37 3.73 -13.53
N LYS A 167 9.10 4.09 -13.36
CA LYS A 167 8.28 4.50 -14.50
C LYS A 167 8.67 5.94 -14.85
N ASP A 168 9.05 6.15 -16.08
CA ASP A 168 9.37 7.48 -16.59
C ASP A 168 8.11 8.36 -16.74
N ALA A 169 8.31 9.65 -16.90
CA ALA A 169 7.27 10.57 -17.34
C ALA A 169 6.88 10.23 -18.79
N LEU A 170 5.66 10.56 -19.18
CA LEU A 170 5.23 10.41 -20.57
C LEU A 170 5.93 11.43 -21.46
N THR A 171 6.32 11.01 -22.65
CA THR A 171 6.79 11.92 -23.70
C THR A 171 5.61 12.69 -24.32
N ASP A 172 5.90 13.76 -25.06
CA ASP A 172 4.85 14.56 -25.70
C ASP A 172 4.04 13.73 -26.70
N ASP A 173 4.67 12.83 -27.45
CA ASP A 173 3.98 11.90 -28.36
C ASP A 173 3.07 10.92 -27.59
N GLN A 174 3.52 10.43 -26.46
CA GLN A 174 2.71 9.57 -25.61
C GLN A 174 1.53 10.33 -24.98
N ILE A 175 1.73 11.59 -24.58
CA ILE A 175 0.64 12.46 -24.09
C ILE A 175 -0.39 12.65 -25.19
N LYS A 176 0.03 12.99 -26.41
CA LYS A 176 -0.85 13.16 -27.56
C LYS A 176 -1.64 11.87 -27.85
N THR A 177 -0.94 10.75 -27.98
CA THR A 177 -1.57 9.43 -28.22
C THR A 177 -2.57 9.08 -27.11
N LEU A 178 -2.23 9.33 -25.84
CA LEU A 178 -3.12 9.09 -24.71
C LEU A 178 -4.37 9.95 -24.80
N LEU A 179 -4.24 11.25 -25.04
CA LEU A 179 -5.36 12.19 -25.11
C LEU A 179 -6.29 11.86 -26.30
N ASP A 180 -5.72 11.54 -27.45
CA ASP A 180 -6.50 11.14 -28.64
C ASP A 180 -7.22 9.81 -28.39
N ALA A 181 -6.58 8.87 -27.72
CA ALA A 181 -7.18 7.59 -27.36
C ALA A 181 -8.37 7.72 -26.39
N VAL A 182 -8.43 8.73 -25.54
CA VAL A 182 -9.49 8.88 -24.53
C VAL A 182 -10.46 10.05 -24.78
N ARG A 183 -10.25 10.81 -25.86
CA ARG A 183 -11.10 11.96 -26.22
C ARG A 183 -12.57 11.55 -26.34
N GLY A 184 -13.46 12.30 -25.70
CA GLY A 184 -14.91 12.02 -25.68
C GLY A 184 -15.31 10.81 -24.79
N LEU A 185 -14.37 10.24 -24.02
CA LEU A 185 -14.64 9.13 -23.10
C LEU A 185 -14.63 9.61 -21.65
N ARG A 186 -15.30 8.88 -20.77
CA ARG A 186 -15.37 9.17 -19.32
C ARG A 186 -14.01 9.43 -18.63
N PRO A 187 -12.90 8.71 -18.94
CA PRO A 187 -11.60 8.97 -18.31
C PRO A 187 -10.91 10.25 -18.80
N TYR A 188 -11.40 10.91 -19.86
CA TYR A 188 -10.74 12.09 -20.47
C TYR A 188 -10.51 13.22 -19.47
N VAL A 189 -11.56 13.63 -18.75
CA VAL A 189 -11.48 14.72 -17.75
C VAL A 189 -10.51 14.37 -16.63
N PHE A 190 -10.55 13.12 -16.14
CA PHE A 190 -9.61 12.63 -15.12
C PHE A 190 -8.15 12.74 -15.59
N ILE A 191 -7.88 12.35 -16.84
CA ILE A 191 -6.53 12.37 -17.41
C ILE A 191 -6.06 13.82 -17.62
N MET A 192 -6.93 14.70 -18.12
CA MET A 192 -6.63 16.12 -18.26
C MET A 192 -6.26 16.76 -16.92
N ILE A 193 -7.04 16.51 -15.86
CA ILE A 193 -6.70 16.99 -14.52
C ILE A 193 -5.36 16.42 -14.07
N GLY A 194 -5.13 15.12 -14.22
CA GLY A 194 -3.87 14.47 -13.79
C GLY A 194 -2.64 15.03 -14.50
N LEU A 195 -2.72 15.27 -15.80
CA LEU A 195 -1.62 15.80 -16.63
C LEU A 195 -1.32 17.28 -16.40
N TYR A 196 -2.36 18.11 -16.21
CA TYR A 196 -2.22 19.57 -16.23
C TYR A 196 -2.38 20.24 -14.86
N SER A 197 -2.68 19.47 -13.81
CA SER A 197 -2.67 19.98 -12.43
C SER A 197 -1.84 19.13 -11.46
N GLY A 198 -1.42 17.94 -11.89
CA GLY A 198 -0.63 17.04 -11.09
C GLY A 198 -1.29 16.54 -9.80
N LEU A 199 -2.62 16.63 -9.69
CA LEU A 199 -3.36 16.11 -8.54
C LEU A 199 -3.13 14.60 -8.35
N ARG A 200 -3.16 14.17 -7.08
CA ARG A 200 -3.17 12.73 -6.77
C ARG A 200 -4.51 12.12 -7.16
N ARG A 201 -4.53 10.81 -7.48
CA ARG A 201 -5.78 10.09 -7.77
C ARG A 201 -6.87 10.37 -6.74
N GLU A 202 -6.51 10.31 -5.47
CA GLU A 202 -7.44 10.53 -4.36
C GLU A 202 -7.95 11.97 -4.29
N GLU A 203 -7.16 12.94 -4.73
CA GLU A 203 -7.53 14.36 -4.82
C GLU A 203 -8.46 14.58 -6.00
N ILE A 204 -8.21 13.96 -7.17
CA ILE A 204 -9.08 14.04 -8.35
C ILE A 204 -10.46 13.43 -8.07
N LEU A 205 -10.50 12.23 -7.45
CA LEU A 205 -11.74 11.52 -7.14
C LEU A 205 -12.58 12.22 -6.05
N ALA A 206 -11.98 13.11 -5.26
CA ALA A 206 -12.66 13.91 -4.26
C ALA A 206 -12.97 15.33 -4.72
N LEU A 207 -12.57 15.70 -5.95
CA LEU A 207 -12.71 17.05 -6.45
C LEU A 207 -14.18 17.37 -6.70
N GLN A 208 -14.65 18.45 -6.09
CA GLN A 208 -15.99 19.00 -6.28
C GLN A 208 -15.91 20.34 -6.99
N TRP A 209 -17.00 20.73 -7.66
CA TRP A 209 -17.06 21.96 -8.44
C TRP A 209 -16.91 23.24 -7.61
N ASP A 210 -17.21 23.19 -6.29
CA ASP A 210 -16.98 24.28 -5.34
C ASP A 210 -15.48 24.62 -5.13
N CYS A 211 -14.60 23.70 -5.55
CA CYS A 211 -13.14 23.85 -5.48
C CYS A 211 -12.49 24.12 -6.86
N VAL A 212 -13.29 24.38 -7.90
CA VAL A 212 -12.82 24.61 -9.27
C VAL A 212 -13.24 26.02 -9.71
N PHE A 213 -12.28 26.92 -9.78
CA PHE A 213 -12.49 28.34 -10.06
C PHE A 213 -12.10 28.64 -11.51
N LEU A 214 -13.08 28.69 -12.43
CA LEU A 214 -12.86 28.83 -13.88
C LEU A 214 -13.04 30.25 -14.39
N ASP A 215 -13.94 31.04 -13.77
CA ASP A 215 -14.34 32.35 -14.21
C ASP A 215 -13.66 33.48 -13.43
N VAL A 216 -12.39 33.26 -13.13
CA VAL A 216 -11.49 34.22 -12.45
C VAL A 216 -10.34 34.60 -13.36
N LYS A 217 -9.63 35.70 -13.04
CA LYS A 217 -8.49 36.17 -13.83
C LYS A 217 -7.40 35.11 -14.01
N THR A 218 -7.18 34.30 -13.00
CA THR A 218 -6.22 33.17 -13.01
C THR A 218 -6.99 31.92 -12.59
N PRO A 219 -7.47 31.08 -13.51
CA PRO A 219 -8.18 29.86 -13.16
C PRO A 219 -7.32 28.91 -12.33
N TYR A 220 -7.92 28.28 -11.32
CA TYR A 220 -7.20 27.37 -10.43
C TYR A 220 -8.11 26.31 -9.82
N ILE A 221 -7.49 25.24 -9.33
CA ILE A 221 -8.13 24.18 -8.54
C ILE A 221 -7.62 24.26 -7.11
N SER A 222 -8.53 24.23 -6.15
CA SER A 222 -8.24 24.23 -4.71
C SER A 222 -8.34 22.83 -4.13
N VAL A 223 -7.23 22.29 -3.65
CA VAL A 223 -7.20 20.94 -3.06
C VAL A 223 -7.63 21.01 -1.60
N ARG A 224 -8.83 20.54 -1.30
CA ARG A 224 -9.44 20.61 0.06
C ARG A 224 -9.85 19.25 0.59
N ARG A 225 -10.03 18.24 -0.27
CA ARG A 225 -10.59 16.93 0.05
C ARG A 225 -9.74 15.82 -0.54
N ALA A 226 -9.83 14.63 0.04
CA ALA A 226 -9.22 13.43 -0.51
C ALA A 226 -10.18 12.24 -0.37
N TRP A 227 -10.27 11.48 -1.44
CA TRP A 227 -11.03 10.24 -1.53
C TRP A 227 -10.26 9.09 -0.90
N ARG A 228 -10.95 8.20 -0.21
CA ARG A 228 -10.44 6.87 0.15
C ARG A 228 -11.49 5.81 -0.07
N SER A 229 -11.05 4.57 -0.24
CA SER A 229 -11.95 3.41 -0.26
C SER A 229 -12.05 2.81 1.14
N ASP A 230 -13.26 2.61 1.60
CA ASP A 230 -13.55 1.80 2.78
C ASP A 230 -14.49 0.66 2.39
N HIS A 231 -13.97 -0.59 2.35
CA HIS A 231 -14.69 -1.76 1.85
C HIS A 231 -15.41 -1.51 0.50
N ASN A 232 -14.70 -0.94 -0.45
CA ASN A 232 -15.17 -0.48 -1.77
C ASN A 232 -16.15 0.71 -1.75
N ARG A 233 -16.53 1.24 -0.59
CA ARG A 233 -17.36 2.46 -0.49
C ARG A 233 -16.45 3.69 -0.56
N PRO A 234 -16.82 4.71 -1.34
CA PRO A 234 -16.09 5.97 -1.36
C PRO A 234 -16.32 6.73 -0.05
N VAL A 235 -15.25 7.25 0.52
CA VAL A 235 -15.29 8.14 1.70
C VAL A 235 -14.49 9.39 1.36
N ILE A 236 -15.12 10.55 1.46
CA ILE A 236 -14.48 11.83 1.21
C ILE A 236 -14.03 12.43 2.55
N ASN A 237 -12.72 12.61 2.68
CA ASN A 237 -12.12 13.21 3.87
C ASN A 237 -11.81 14.69 3.60
N THR A 238 -12.22 15.54 4.52
CA THR A 238 -11.85 16.97 4.56
C THR A 238 -10.54 17.21 5.30
N ILE A 239 -10.11 16.25 6.11
CA ILE A 239 -8.79 16.26 6.77
C ILE A 239 -7.81 15.58 5.85
N LEU A 240 -6.90 16.36 5.28
CA LEU A 240 -5.85 15.86 4.41
C LEU A 240 -4.70 15.25 5.24
N LYS A 241 -3.96 14.31 4.64
CA LYS A 241 -2.89 13.56 5.32
C LYS A 241 -1.79 14.48 5.86
N THR A 242 -1.51 15.59 5.16
CA THR A 242 -0.47 16.56 5.54
C THR A 242 -0.97 17.98 5.26
N PRO A 243 -0.49 19.00 6.01
CA PRO A 243 -0.81 20.39 5.73
C PRO A 243 -0.42 20.82 4.30
N ALA A 244 0.70 20.33 3.78
CA ALA A 244 1.18 20.62 2.43
C ALA A 244 0.25 20.09 1.32
N ALA A 245 -0.67 19.19 1.63
CA ALA A 245 -1.65 18.71 0.66
C ALA A 245 -2.70 19.78 0.32
N ARG A 246 -3.01 20.70 1.26
CA ARG A 246 -3.93 21.81 1.04
C ARG A 246 -3.23 22.92 0.26
N ARG A 247 -3.65 23.14 -0.97
CA ARG A 247 -2.99 24.07 -1.89
C ARG A 247 -3.93 24.50 -3.02
N ASP A 248 -3.61 25.61 -3.66
CA ASP A 248 -4.27 26.14 -4.85
C ASP A 248 -3.32 25.97 -6.06
N ILE A 249 -3.81 25.39 -7.13
CA ILE A 249 -3.01 25.03 -8.30
C ILE A 249 -3.56 25.80 -9.50
N PRO A 250 -2.83 26.79 -10.06
CA PRO A 250 -3.19 27.42 -11.31
C PRO A 250 -3.26 26.38 -12.44
N ILE A 251 -4.25 26.52 -13.30
CA ILE A 251 -4.47 25.57 -14.41
C ILE A 251 -4.34 26.26 -15.76
N PRO A 252 -3.77 25.55 -16.77
CA PRO A 252 -3.59 26.12 -18.11
C PRO A 252 -4.92 26.21 -18.88
N PRO A 253 -4.97 27.03 -19.96
CA PRO A 253 -6.20 27.24 -20.74
C PRO A 253 -6.81 25.94 -21.27
N CYS A 254 -6.03 24.96 -21.70
CA CYS A 254 -6.53 23.68 -22.21
C CYS A 254 -7.32 22.89 -21.15
N LEU A 255 -6.86 22.88 -19.88
CA LEU A 255 -7.60 22.25 -18.79
C LEU A 255 -8.81 23.09 -18.39
N THR A 256 -8.70 24.42 -18.40
CA THR A 256 -9.83 25.33 -18.14
C THR A 256 -10.96 25.08 -19.11
N ALA A 257 -10.69 25.01 -20.42
CA ALA A 257 -11.70 24.71 -21.46
C ALA A 257 -12.34 23.32 -21.23
N CYS A 258 -11.54 22.30 -20.98
CA CYS A 258 -12.04 20.95 -20.70
C CYS A 258 -12.96 20.91 -19.46
N LEU A 259 -12.61 21.63 -18.38
CA LEU A 259 -13.43 21.67 -17.17
C LEU A 259 -14.72 22.51 -17.35
N LYS A 260 -14.71 23.55 -18.18
CA LYS A 260 -15.94 24.30 -18.53
C LYS A 260 -16.94 23.40 -19.27
N GLU A 261 -16.49 22.71 -20.30
CA GLU A 261 -17.32 21.76 -21.05
C GLU A 261 -17.85 20.63 -20.13
N ALA A 262 -16.99 20.07 -19.25
CA ALA A 262 -17.41 19.05 -18.32
C ALA A 262 -18.42 19.56 -17.28
N LYS A 263 -18.33 20.84 -16.87
CA LYS A 263 -19.25 21.44 -15.91
C LYS A 263 -20.65 21.68 -16.52
N GLU A 264 -20.72 22.05 -17.78
CA GLU A 264 -21.99 22.27 -18.50
C GLU A 264 -22.83 20.99 -18.58
N THR A 265 -22.18 19.84 -18.66
CA THR A 265 -22.83 18.52 -18.77
C THR A 265 -22.97 17.80 -17.43
N SER A 266 -22.40 18.34 -16.36
CA SER A 266 -22.38 17.69 -15.04
C SER A 266 -23.69 17.88 -14.28
N HIS A 267 -24.23 16.79 -13.74
CA HIS A 267 -25.39 16.79 -12.82
C HIS A 267 -24.97 16.43 -11.38
N SER A 268 -23.69 16.42 -11.09
CA SER A 268 -23.10 16.04 -9.81
C SER A 268 -22.35 17.20 -9.17
N GLU A 269 -22.23 17.20 -7.86
CA GLU A 269 -21.29 18.08 -7.15
C GLU A 269 -19.81 17.69 -7.40
N TYR A 270 -19.55 16.43 -7.80
CA TYR A 270 -18.22 15.93 -8.09
C TYR A 270 -17.86 16.13 -9.55
N VAL A 271 -16.61 16.51 -9.81
CA VAL A 271 -16.05 16.61 -11.17
C VAL A 271 -15.99 15.24 -11.84
N ILE A 272 -15.70 14.21 -11.06
CA ILE A 272 -15.69 12.80 -11.50
C ILE A 272 -16.70 12.02 -10.65
N SER A 273 -17.81 11.65 -11.27
CA SER A 273 -18.91 10.95 -10.59
C SER A 273 -19.33 9.67 -11.35
N ASP A 274 -20.15 8.87 -10.70
CA ASP A 274 -20.90 7.80 -11.37
C ASP A 274 -22.18 8.36 -12.04
N ASP A 275 -23.01 7.46 -12.59
CA ASP A 275 -24.24 7.85 -13.32
C ASP A 275 -25.30 8.43 -12.39
N ASP A 276 -25.24 8.15 -11.10
CA ASP A 276 -26.15 8.65 -10.06
C ASP A 276 -25.63 9.95 -9.41
N GLY A 277 -24.50 10.48 -9.87
CA GLY A 277 -23.88 11.70 -9.34
C GLY A 277 -23.04 11.48 -8.08
N ASN A 278 -22.80 10.25 -7.65
CA ASN A 278 -22.00 9.92 -6.47
C ASN A 278 -20.51 9.82 -6.80
N PRO A 279 -19.62 9.96 -5.79
CA PRO A 279 -18.19 9.71 -6.00
C PRO A 279 -17.94 8.24 -6.34
N LEU A 280 -17.01 7.99 -7.27
CA LEU A 280 -16.71 6.64 -7.73
C LEU A 280 -16.24 5.73 -6.58
N SER A 281 -16.77 4.52 -6.51
CA SER A 281 -16.18 3.43 -5.73
C SER A 281 -14.85 2.99 -6.35
N TYR A 282 -14.03 2.25 -5.58
CA TYR A 282 -12.74 1.75 -6.10
C TYR A 282 -12.92 0.84 -7.33
N ALA A 283 -13.91 -0.03 -7.31
CA ALA A 283 -14.22 -0.90 -8.45
C ALA A 283 -14.70 -0.15 -9.70
N GLN A 284 -15.50 0.92 -9.51
CA GLN A 284 -15.92 1.80 -10.62
C GLN A 284 -14.71 2.54 -11.20
N PHE A 285 -13.82 3.07 -10.35
CA PHE A 285 -12.58 3.71 -10.81
C PHE A 285 -11.67 2.72 -11.56
N GLN A 286 -11.50 1.49 -11.06
CA GLN A 286 -10.70 0.48 -11.77
C GLN A 286 -11.28 0.15 -13.14
N ARG A 287 -12.62 0.07 -13.27
CA ARG A 287 -13.29 -0.14 -14.55
C ARG A 287 -13.04 1.04 -15.49
N LEU A 288 -13.25 2.28 -15.01
CA LEU A 288 -12.96 3.49 -15.77
C LEU A 288 -11.51 3.51 -16.26
N TRP A 289 -10.55 3.18 -15.39
CA TRP A 289 -9.13 3.16 -15.75
C TRP A 289 -8.78 2.07 -16.75
N LYS A 290 -9.48 0.92 -16.71
CA LYS A 290 -9.29 -0.14 -17.70
C LYS A 290 -9.56 0.33 -19.13
N TYR A 291 -10.52 1.22 -19.33
CA TYR A 291 -10.82 1.78 -20.66
C TYR A 291 -9.72 2.65 -21.25
N VAL A 292 -8.85 3.19 -20.44
CA VAL A 292 -7.67 3.92 -20.91
C VAL A 292 -6.74 3.01 -21.71
N LYS A 293 -6.63 1.73 -21.30
CA LYS A 293 -5.66 0.77 -21.85
C LYS A 293 -6.27 -0.19 -22.86
N VAL A 294 -7.52 -0.57 -22.65
CA VAL A 294 -8.12 -1.72 -23.33
C VAL A 294 -9.56 -1.41 -23.72
N ARG A 295 -9.92 -1.63 -24.96
CA ARG A 295 -11.28 -1.46 -25.48
C ARG A 295 -11.75 -2.65 -26.29
N SER A 296 -13.06 -2.77 -26.38
CA SER A 296 -13.72 -3.67 -27.31
C SER A 296 -14.22 -2.83 -28.51
N VAL A 297 -13.85 -3.25 -29.71
CA VAL A 297 -14.17 -2.50 -30.94
C VAL A 297 -15.03 -3.30 -31.92
N LYS A 298 -15.15 -4.63 -31.74
CA LYS A 298 -15.89 -5.48 -32.68
C LYS A 298 -17.26 -5.84 -32.15
N PRO A 299 -18.33 -5.81 -32.98
CA PRO A 299 -19.64 -6.32 -32.64
C PRO A 299 -19.57 -7.78 -32.19
N ARG A 300 -20.32 -8.14 -31.18
CA ARG A 300 -20.40 -9.52 -30.69
C ARG A 300 -21.83 -9.97 -30.50
N ASN A 301 -22.03 -11.27 -30.65
CA ASN A 301 -23.29 -11.92 -30.30
C ASN A 301 -23.14 -12.61 -28.94
N TYR A 302 -24.17 -12.56 -28.12
CA TYR A 302 -24.32 -13.38 -26.92
C TYR A 302 -25.74 -13.95 -26.85
N TYR A 303 -25.87 -15.06 -26.14
CA TYR A 303 -27.13 -15.76 -26.00
C TYR A 303 -27.59 -15.66 -24.55
N LYS A 304 -28.89 -15.39 -24.36
CA LYS A 304 -29.55 -15.49 -23.05
C LYS A 304 -30.68 -16.51 -23.15
N TYR A 305 -30.81 -17.32 -22.12
CA TYR A 305 -31.96 -18.20 -21.97
C TYR A 305 -33.08 -17.41 -21.30
N VAL A 306 -34.22 -17.27 -22.01
CA VAL A 306 -35.41 -16.61 -21.51
C VAL A 306 -36.58 -17.60 -21.76
N ASN A 307 -37.26 -17.99 -20.71
CA ASN A 307 -38.38 -18.95 -20.80
C ASN A 307 -38.04 -20.28 -21.53
N GLY A 308 -36.84 -20.82 -21.31
CA GLY A 308 -36.37 -22.05 -21.91
C GLY A 308 -35.88 -21.93 -23.37
N GLN A 309 -35.93 -20.75 -23.97
CA GLN A 309 -35.46 -20.50 -25.33
C GLN A 309 -34.17 -19.68 -25.31
N SER A 310 -33.24 -20.06 -26.20
CA SER A 310 -31.97 -19.31 -26.37
C SER A 310 -32.21 -18.15 -27.35
N ILE A 311 -32.15 -16.94 -26.84
CA ILE A 311 -32.31 -15.72 -27.63
C ILE A 311 -30.96 -15.10 -27.92
N LYS A 312 -30.65 -14.87 -29.19
CA LYS A 312 -29.43 -14.21 -29.65
C LYS A 312 -29.57 -12.71 -29.57
N TYR A 313 -28.60 -12.09 -28.89
CA TYR A 313 -28.46 -10.62 -28.83
C TYR A 313 -27.19 -10.20 -29.55
N ALA A 314 -27.30 -9.20 -30.43
CA ALA A 314 -26.16 -8.52 -31.03
C ALA A 314 -25.85 -7.24 -30.22
N VAL A 315 -24.60 -7.07 -29.80
CA VAL A 315 -24.15 -5.87 -29.11
C VAL A 315 -23.05 -5.21 -29.92
N THR A 316 -23.30 -3.95 -30.29
CA THR A 316 -22.26 -3.09 -30.84
C THR A 316 -21.53 -2.38 -29.69
N PRO A 317 -20.21 -2.46 -29.61
CA PRO A 317 -19.45 -1.77 -28.57
C PRO A 317 -19.66 -0.26 -28.66
N ILE A 318 -19.98 0.35 -27.52
CA ILE A 318 -19.99 1.80 -27.37
C ILE A 318 -18.68 2.19 -26.67
N ALA A 319 -17.94 3.13 -27.23
CA ALA A 319 -16.73 3.63 -26.61
C ALA A 319 -17.03 4.15 -25.19
N GLY A 320 -16.24 3.72 -24.22
CA GLY A 320 -16.42 4.07 -22.81
C GLY A 320 -17.37 3.15 -22.01
N CYS A 321 -18.11 2.25 -22.65
CA CYS A 321 -18.98 1.30 -21.96
C CYS A 321 -18.32 -0.06 -21.72
N HIS A 322 -18.51 -0.62 -20.52
CA HIS A 322 -17.98 -1.95 -20.18
C HIS A 322 -18.84 -3.06 -20.74
N GLN A 323 -18.21 -4.00 -21.43
CA GLN A 323 -18.87 -5.22 -21.90
C GLN A 323 -18.20 -6.44 -21.26
N LYS A 324 -18.99 -7.26 -20.54
CA LYS A 324 -18.51 -8.52 -19.97
C LYS A 324 -18.13 -9.51 -21.09
N ASN A 325 -17.08 -10.30 -20.85
CA ASN A 325 -16.68 -11.45 -21.67
C ASN A 325 -16.47 -11.13 -23.15
N ASN A 326 -15.73 -10.08 -23.45
CA ASN A 326 -15.41 -9.75 -24.82
C ASN A 326 -14.08 -10.36 -25.27
N PRO A 327 -14.05 -11.28 -26.23
CA PRO A 327 -12.82 -11.89 -26.77
C PRO A 327 -12.02 -10.94 -27.66
N ASN A 328 -12.64 -9.87 -28.18
CA ASN A 328 -11.99 -8.91 -29.06
C ASN A 328 -11.53 -7.70 -28.25
N ILE A 329 -10.35 -7.84 -27.63
CA ILE A 329 -9.71 -6.79 -26.87
C ILE A 329 -8.68 -6.12 -27.76
N GLU A 330 -8.78 -4.80 -27.91
CA GLU A 330 -7.73 -3.98 -28.50
C GLU A 330 -7.03 -3.14 -27.43
N TYR A 331 -5.71 -3.11 -27.49
CA TYR A 331 -4.94 -2.17 -26.72
C TYR A 331 -4.97 -0.81 -27.41
N THR A 332 -5.40 0.20 -26.69
CA THR A 332 -5.54 1.58 -27.25
C THR A 332 -4.23 2.34 -27.18
N ILE A 333 -3.33 1.92 -26.30
CA ILE A 333 -1.98 2.46 -26.12
C ILE A 333 -1.03 1.30 -25.88
N ASP A 334 0.21 1.40 -26.36
CA ASP A 334 1.29 0.42 -26.25
C ASP A 334 2.23 0.65 -25.07
N PHE A 335 1.98 1.69 -24.28
CA PHE A 335 2.76 2.04 -23.10
C PHE A 335 1.95 1.96 -21.81
N ASP A 336 2.65 1.85 -20.68
CA ASP A 336 2.01 1.75 -19.37
C ASP A 336 1.75 3.14 -18.78
N VAL A 337 0.48 3.40 -18.45
CA VAL A 337 0.04 4.64 -17.82
C VAL A 337 -0.74 4.36 -16.54
N THR A 338 -0.48 5.14 -15.51
CA THR A 338 -1.16 5.11 -14.22
C THR A 338 -1.50 6.53 -13.78
N PRO A 339 -2.44 6.75 -12.86
CA PRO A 339 -2.68 8.09 -12.31
C PRO A 339 -1.40 8.74 -11.75
N HIS A 340 -0.50 7.93 -11.19
CA HIS A 340 0.77 8.45 -10.68
C HIS A 340 1.73 8.86 -11.81
N THR A 341 1.68 8.16 -12.97
CA THR A 341 2.46 8.55 -14.16
C THR A 341 2.03 9.92 -14.68
N LEU A 342 0.71 10.24 -14.71
CA LEU A 342 0.20 11.56 -15.12
C LEU A 342 0.79 12.66 -14.23
N ARG A 343 0.71 12.48 -12.92
CA ARG A 343 1.29 13.43 -11.96
C ARG A 343 2.81 13.55 -12.10
N ARG A 344 3.52 12.44 -12.30
CA ARG A 344 4.98 12.45 -12.55
C ARG A 344 5.29 13.26 -13.81
N THR A 345 4.51 13.11 -14.87
CA THR A 345 4.64 13.88 -16.10
C THR A 345 4.46 15.38 -15.85
N TYR A 346 3.44 15.78 -15.07
CA TYR A 346 3.26 17.18 -14.67
C TYR A 346 4.49 17.75 -13.94
N ILE A 347 4.99 17.04 -12.94
CA ILE A 347 6.16 17.47 -12.15
C ILE A 347 7.40 17.58 -13.05
N THR A 348 7.62 16.58 -13.90
CA THR A 348 8.75 16.52 -14.82
C THR A 348 8.71 17.67 -15.83
N ASN A 349 7.55 17.96 -16.43
CA ASN A 349 7.37 19.03 -17.40
C ASN A 349 7.59 20.42 -16.76
N LEU A 350 7.14 20.65 -15.53
CA LEU A 350 7.43 21.88 -14.80
C LEU A 350 8.93 22.08 -14.56
N LEU A 351 9.63 21.00 -14.15
CA LEU A 351 11.07 21.05 -13.94
C LEU A 351 11.84 21.25 -15.24
N TYR A 352 11.42 20.65 -16.36
CA TYR A 352 11.99 20.91 -17.68
C TYR A 352 11.76 22.34 -18.16
N ALA A 353 10.60 22.92 -17.83
CA ALA A 353 10.31 24.32 -18.11
C ALA A 353 11.09 25.32 -17.22
N GLY A 354 11.97 24.83 -16.34
CA GLY A 354 12.82 25.66 -15.48
C GLY A 354 12.11 26.18 -14.22
N VAL A 355 10.92 25.66 -13.90
CA VAL A 355 10.22 26.04 -12.65
C VAL A 355 11.03 25.60 -11.45
N ASP A 356 11.23 26.52 -10.51
CA ASP A 356 11.97 26.26 -9.28
C ASP A 356 11.44 25.02 -8.53
N PRO A 357 12.32 24.10 -8.10
CA PRO A 357 11.93 22.87 -7.41
C PRO A 357 11.08 23.08 -6.16
N LYS A 358 11.24 24.21 -5.45
CA LYS A 358 10.43 24.54 -4.27
C LYS A 358 9.00 24.89 -4.65
N THR A 359 8.82 25.63 -5.74
CA THR A 359 7.53 25.92 -6.35
C THR A 359 6.86 24.62 -6.84
N VAL A 360 7.61 23.74 -7.51
CA VAL A 360 7.09 22.42 -7.95
C VAL A 360 6.71 21.56 -6.74
N GLN A 361 7.49 21.59 -5.66
CA GLN A 361 7.14 20.91 -4.41
C GLN A 361 5.79 21.36 -3.87
N TYR A 362 5.55 22.69 -3.85
CA TYR A 362 4.27 23.26 -3.41
C TYR A 362 3.12 22.82 -4.33
N LEU A 363 3.23 23.00 -5.64
CA LEU A 363 2.20 22.62 -6.62
C LEU A 363 1.89 21.12 -6.58
N ALA A 364 2.91 20.30 -6.41
CA ALA A 364 2.74 18.88 -6.21
C ALA A 364 2.18 18.52 -4.82
N GLY A 365 2.29 19.36 -3.81
CA GLY A 365 1.91 19.06 -2.43
C GLY A 365 2.77 17.94 -1.83
N HIS A 366 4.08 17.96 -2.08
CA HIS A 366 5.03 17.05 -1.46
C HIS A 366 5.44 17.60 -0.08
N GLU A 367 5.20 16.81 0.96
CA GLU A 367 5.63 17.17 2.31
C GLU A 367 7.15 17.24 2.41
N ASN A 368 7.85 16.27 1.79
CA ASN A 368 9.31 16.21 1.75
C ASN A 368 9.82 16.65 0.38
N SER A 369 10.76 17.59 0.38
CA SER A 369 11.45 18.09 -0.83
C SER A 369 12.23 16.99 -1.56
N LYS A 370 12.67 15.94 -0.84
CA LYS A 370 13.45 14.85 -1.40
C LYS A 370 12.81 14.26 -2.66
N THR A 371 11.49 14.02 -2.65
CA THR A 371 10.78 13.43 -3.80
C THR A 371 10.87 14.31 -5.06
N THR A 372 10.76 15.64 -4.91
CA THR A 372 10.90 16.58 -6.02
C THR A 372 12.35 16.70 -6.45
N MET A 373 13.28 16.74 -5.48
CA MET A 373 14.71 16.84 -5.75
C MET A 373 15.29 15.60 -6.41
N ASP A 374 14.80 14.40 -6.07
CA ASP A 374 15.20 13.14 -6.74
C ASP A 374 14.81 13.16 -8.23
N ILE A 375 13.64 13.71 -8.56
CA ILE A 375 13.20 13.87 -9.97
C ILE A 375 14.07 14.94 -10.65
N TYR A 376 14.28 16.09 -10.02
CA TYR A 376 15.09 17.19 -10.55
C TYR A 376 16.54 16.75 -10.82
N ALA A 377 17.16 16.06 -9.87
CA ALA A 377 18.53 15.57 -10.02
C ALA A 377 18.65 14.60 -11.21
N LYS A 378 17.70 13.68 -11.39
CA LYS A 378 17.69 12.77 -12.55
C LYS A 378 17.60 13.52 -13.88
N LEU A 379 16.76 14.55 -13.96
CA LEU A 379 16.59 15.34 -15.19
C LEU A 379 17.85 16.10 -15.52
N LYS A 380 18.45 16.77 -14.53
CA LYS A 380 19.60 17.64 -14.72
C LYS A 380 20.90 16.86 -15.00
N TYR A 381 21.10 15.73 -14.30
CA TYR A 381 22.33 14.93 -14.45
C TYR A 381 22.32 13.95 -15.63
N ASN A 382 21.19 13.74 -16.29
CA ASN A 382 21.12 12.90 -17.50
C ASN A 382 21.43 13.65 -18.82
N LYS A 383 21.79 14.95 -18.74
CA LYS A 383 22.17 15.76 -19.90
C LYS A 383 23.58 16.34 -19.67
N PRO A 384 24.64 15.60 -20.02
CA PRO A 384 26.04 16.03 -19.81
C PRO A 384 26.36 17.36 -20.49
N GLU A 385 25.76 17.63 -21.65
CA GLU A 385 25.94 18.86 -22.43
C GLU A 385 25.47 20.10 -21.65
N GLU A 386 24.25 20.05 -21.06
CA GLU A 386 23.74 21.15 -20.22
C GLU A 386 24.57 21.35 -18.95
N LEU A 387 25.17 20.27 -18.42
CA LEU A 387 26.07 20.35 -17.27
C LEU A 387 27.41 21.01 -17.64
N LEU A 388 27.90 20.71 -18.84
CA LEU A 388 29.14 21.32 -19.33
C LEU A 388 29.01 22.84 -19.46
N ASP A 389 27.87 23.32 -20.00
CA ASP A 389 27.58 24.73 -20.12
C ASP A 389 27.51 25.44 -18.75
N VAL A 390 26.87 24.78 -17.77
CA VAL A 390 26.81 25.29 -16.39
C VAL A 390 28.21 25.35 -15.74
N VAL A 391 29.00 24.29 -15.95
CA VAL A 391 30.40 24.25 -15.45
C VAL A 391 31.23 25.34 -16.10
N ASN A 392 31.16 25.46 -17.43
CA ASN A 392 31.91 26.50 -18.17
C ASN A 392 31.46 27.90 -17.73
N ALA A 393 30.19 28.18 -17.56
CA ALA A 393 29.69 29.45 -17.07
C ALA A 393 30.17 29.75 -15.65
N ALA A 394 30.32 28.74 -14.78
CA ALA A 394 30.77 28.90 -13.39
C ALA A 394 32.29 29.15 -13.29
N PHE A 395 33.08 28.63 -14.24
CA PHE A 395 34.54 28.75 -14.22
C PHE A 395 35.09 29.69 -15.28
N GLY A 396 34.43 29.93 -16.41
CA GLY A 396 34.84 30.86 -17.46
C GLY A 396 34.92 32.33 -17.02
N GLN A 397 34.10 32.75 -16.07
CA GLN A 397 34.16 34.11 -15.49
C GLN A 397 35.41 34.38 -14.64
N ARG A 398 36.15 33.31 -14.25
CA ARG A 398 37.41 33.50 -13.49
C ARG A 398 38.65 33.71 -14.39
N GLU A 399 38.60 33.28 -15.62
CA GLU A 399 39.72 33.53 -16.57
C GLU A 399 39.74 34.98 -17.08
N GLU A 400 38.58 35.64 -17.23
CA GLU A 400 38.51 37.05 -17.61
C GLU A 400 39.00 38.01 -16.50
N ALA A 401 38.81 37.62 -15.22
CA ALA A 401 39.25 38.41 -14.08
C ALA A 401 40.78 38.33 -13.78
N GLN A 402 41.49 37.37 -14.37
CA GLN A 402 42.94 37.20 -14.20
C GLN A 402 43.75 37.87 -15.29
N ASN A 403 43.14 38.39 -16.35
CA ASN A 403 43.82 39.04 -17.48
C ASN A 403 43.72 40.57 -17.46
N ASP A 404 43.29 41.19 -16.38
CA ASP A 404 43.48 42.64 -16.24
C ASP A 404 44.95 42.92 -15.89
N PRO A 405 45.71 43.64 -16.76
CA PRO A 405 47.08 43.99 -16.49
C PRO A 405 47.10 45.01 -15.35
N VAL A 406 47.78 44.62 -14.28
CA VAL A 406 48.17 45.58 -13.22
C VAL A 406 49.07 46.64 -13.85
N PHE A 407 48.55 47.82 -14.00
CA PHE A 407 49.36 49.04 -14.19
C PHE A 407 49.61 49.76 -12.85
#